data_58561a777e1bea0feaff87b5650f4549
#
_entry.id   58561a777e1bea0feaff87b5650f4549
#
_cell.length_a   1.000
_cell.length_b   1.000
_cell.length_c   1.000
_cell.angle_alpha   90.00
_cell.angle_beta   90.00
_cell.angle_gamma   90.00
#
_symmetry.space_group_name_H-M   'P 1'
#
loop_
_entity.id
_entity.type
_entity.pdbx_description
1 polymer ?
#
loop_
_entity_poly.entity_id
_entity_poly.type
_entity_poly.pdbx_seq_one_letter_code
_entity_poly.pdbx_strand_id
1 'polypeptide(L)'
;MADLLHTISEALQTYWSSPLSLAVLAVCVASIGTLLYVFVTNARNAKLRVSLLTGLYALSIFFWAFVAASLVLCIAQARMVAYARNGVPVAVFGAVVGGLTASVVISVLVWRYGNAAVFRKFAPRSLNETELWLQQYVDLLGEFENVPRVQVCIVESDDTLAMAVGGKNRSILLSRGLLELLEKDELDSVVAHEFMHLKHHDAEFKVFSRVLSRILFFDPFSKFFDPAVHREREYLADEMGGRSTGKPVALASALLKLADRRVPPKSAWGLSIVGSGRGIFSRYPPIRERVQRLLLLSDLMRLTPVKSGKS
;
A
#
# COMPACT_ATOMS: atom_id res chain seq x y z
N MET A 1 31.15 31.84 -10.97
CA MET A 1 30.11 30.82 -11.27
C MET A 1 30.66 29.60 -12.00
N ALA A 2 31.49 29.78 -13.05
CA ALA A 2 32.14 28.68 -13.78
C ALA A 2 33.07 27.85 -12.89
N ASP A 3 33.86 28.49 -12.02
CA ASP A 3 34.78 27.86 -11.08
C ASP A 3 34.06 26.98 -10.05
N LEU A 4 32.92 27.44 -9.50
CA LEU A 4 32.11 26.67 -8.57
C LEU A 4 31.50 25.41 -9.25
N LEU A 5 31.03 25.54 -10.48
CA LEU A 5 30.50 24.39 -11.25
C LEU A 5 31.59 23.36 -11.53
N HIS A 6 32.79 23.80 -11.87
CA HIS A 6 33.95 22.92 -12.05
C HIS A 6 34.28 22.16 -10.76
N THR A 7 34.39 22.83 -9.62
CA THR A 7 34.67 22.23 -8.32
C THR A 7 33.59 21.22 -7.89
N ILE A 8 32.30 21.53 -8.14
CA ILE A 8 31.21 20.59 -7.87
C ILE A 8 31.31 19.36 -8.76
N SER A 9 31.64 19.54 -10.05
CA SER A 9 31.81 18.44 -11.00
C SER A 9 32.95 17.50 -10.58
N GLU A 10 34.08 18.04 -10.17
CA GLU A 10 35.22 17.26 -9.67
C GLU A 10 34.86 16.49 -8.37
N ALA A 11 34.18 17.16 -7.43
CA ALA A 11 33.74 16.52 -6.19
C ALA A 11 32.77 15.36 -6.46
N LEU A 12 31.81 15.54 -7.38
CA LEU A 12 30.88 14.49 -7.79
C LEU A 12 31.61 13.34 -8.49
N GLN A 13 32.53 13.63 -9.39
CA GLN A 13 33.31 12.59 -10.07
C GLN A 13 34.16 11.79 -9.07
N THR A 14 34.85 12.46 -8.15
CA THR A 14 35.67 11.80 -7.10
C THR A 14 34.80 10.93 -6.19
N TYR A 15 33.62 11.42 -5.78
CA TYR A 15 32.70 10.69 -4.92
C TYR A 15 32.17 9.42 -5.63
N TRP A 16 31.62 9.56 -6.83
CA TRP A 16 30.97 8.46 -7.55
C TRP A 16 31.96 7.48 -8.20
N SER A 17 33.25 7.83 -8.34
CA SER A 17 34.31 6.89 -8.73
C SER A 17 34.94 6.17 -7.55
N SER A 18 34.61 6.54 -6.31
CA SER A 18 35.19 5.90 -5.15
C SER A 18 34.70 4.45 -4.98
N PRO A 19 35.57 3.49 -4.60
CA PRO A 19 35.18 2.11 -4.37
C PRO A 19 34.07 1.97 -3.34
N LEU A 20 34.04 2.85 -2.33
CA LEU A 20 33.03 2.79 -1.26
C LEU A 20 31.65 3.20 -1.76
N SER A 21 31.52 4.27 -2.54
CA SER A 21 30.26 4.68 -3.16
C SER A 21 29.73 3.62 -4.12
N LEU A 22 30.61 3.06 -4.94
CA LEU A 22 30.28 1.97 -5.85
C LEU A 22 29.83 0.70 -5.12
N ALA A 23 30.47 0.38 -3.99
CA ALA A 23 30.07 -0.77 -3.16
C ALA A 23 28.65 -0.58 -2.60
N VAL A 24 28.29 0.60 -2.08
CA VAL A 24 26.93 0.87 -1.58
C VAL A 24 25.92 0.74 -2.72
N LEU A 25 26.18 1.29 -3.90
CA LEU A 25 25.34 1.14 -5.08
C LEU A 25 25.18 -0.33 -5.50
N ALA A 26 26.28 -1.06 -5.55
CA ALA A 26 26.26 -2.48 -5.91
C ALA A 26 25.42 -3.31 -4.92
N VAL A 27 25.54 -3.05 -3.62
CA VAL A 27 24.71 -3.71 -2.59
C VAL A 27 23.25 -3.37 -2.76
N CYS A 28 22.90 -2.09 -3.03
CA CYS A 28 21.52 -1.69 -3.30
C CYS A 28 20.95 -2.43 -4.52
N VAL A 29 21.66 -2.42 -5.64
CA VAL A 29 21.23 -3.08 -6.88
C VAL A 29 21.11 -4.59 -6.69
N ALA A 30 22.08 -5.23 -6.04
CA ALA A 30 22.03 -6.66 -5.74
C ALA A 30 20.85 -7.01 -4.82
N SER A 31 20.57 -6.18 -3.81
CA SER A 31 19.43 -6.36 -2.91
C SER A 31 18.09 -6.23 -3.65
N ILE A 32 17.94 -5.24 -4.52
CA ILE A 32 16.76 -5.08 -5.39
C ILE A 32 16.61 -6.32 -6.28
N GLY A 33 17.67 -6.76 -6.94
CA GLY A 33 17.68 -7.94 -7.81
C GLY A 33 17.28 -9.22 -7.06
N THR A 34 17.82 -9.41 -5.86
CA THR A 34 17.49 -10.55 -5.00
C THR A 34 16.03 -10.54 -4.58
N LEU A 35 15.50 -9.40 -4.12
CA LEU A 35 14.10 -9.28 -3.73
C LEU A 35 13.16 -9.51 -4.92
N LEU A 36 13.52 -9.02 -6.10
CA LEU A 36 12.76 -9.26 -7.34
C LEU A 36 12.78 -10.74 -7.72
N TYR A 37 13.92 -11.39 -7.66
CA TYR A 37 14.06 -12.80 -7.93
C TYR A 37 13.19 -13.64 -6.98
N VAL A 38 13.29 -13.39 -5.67
CA VAL A 38 12.48 -14.09 -4.67
C VAL A 38 10.99 -13.82 -4.87
N PHE A 39 10.61 -12.59 -5.26
CA PHE A 39 9.21 -12.25 -5.59
C PHE A 39 8.68 -13.07 -6.76
N VAL A 40 9.44 -13.20 -7.84
CA VAL A 40 9.03 -13.96 -9.04
C VAL A 40 8.95 -15.46 -8.74
N THR A 41 9.92 -16.01 -8.02
CA THR A 41 9.97 -17.45 -7.71
C THR A 41 8.91 -17.89 -6.70
N ASN A 42 8.44 -16.99 -5.84
CA ASN A 42 7.40 -17.28 -4.82
C ASN A 42 6.00 -16.82 -5.23
N ALA A 43 5.64 -16.96 -6.49
CA ALA A 43 4.37 -16.50 -7.05
C ALA A 43 3.10 -17.06 -6.36
N ARG A 44 3.20 -18.21 -5.68
CA ARG A 44 2.06 -18.88 -5.03
C ARG A 44 1.74 -18.36 -3.61
N ASN A 45 2.66 -17.66 -2.96
CA ASN A 45 2.48 -17.18 -1.59
C ASN A 45 2.17 -15.69 -1.57
N ALA A 46 0.89 -15.33 -1.54
CA ALA A 46 0.45 -13.93 -1.56
C ALA A 46 0.99 -13.09 -0.39
N LYS A 47 1.05 -13.65 0.83
CA LYS A 47 1.58 -12.94 2.01
C LYS A 47 3.07 -12.62 1.84
N LEU A 48 3.85 -13.60 1.38
CA LEU A 48 5.28 -13.40 1.13
C LEU A 48 5.52 -12.36 0.03
N ARG A 49 4.74 -12.40 -1.06
CA ARG A 49 4.83 -11.43 -2.15
C ARG A 49 4.57 -10.00 -1.66
N VAL A 50 3.53 -9.79 -0.85
CA VAL A 50 3.24 -8.48 -0.25
C VAL A 50 4.39 -7.99 0.63
N SER A 51 4.99 -8.87 1.45
CA SER A 51 6.14 -8.51 2.28
C SER A 51 7.38 -8.15 1.46
N LEU A 52 7.67 -8.91 0.40
CA LEU A 52 8.78 -8.64 -0.51
C LEU A 52 8.62 -7.30 -1.23
N LEU A 53 7.41 -7.01 -1.71
CA LEU A 53 7.10 -5.73 -2.36
C LEU A 53 7.22 -4.55 -1.38
N THR A 54 6.81 -4.74 -0.12
CA THR A 54 7.02 -3.72 0.92
C THR A 54 8.51 -3.47 1.18
N GLY A 55 9.33 -4.55 1.21
CA GLY A 55 10.78 -4.45 1.32
C GLY A 55 11.42 -3.72 0.13
N LEU A 56 10.98 -3.99 -1.09
CA LEU A 56 11.41 -3.27 -2.29
C LEU A 56 11.10 -1.77 -2.20
N TYR A 57 9.93 -1.42 -1.66
CA TYR A 57 9.58 -0.01 -1.42
C TYR A 57 10.53 0.66 -0.43
N ALA A 58 10.80 0.02 0.70
CA ALA A 58 11.72 0.55 1.71
C ALA A 58 13.13 0.75 1.14
N LEU A 59 13.59 -0.20 0.34
CA LEU A 59 14.89 -0.14 -0.32
C LEU A 59 14.97 0.98 -1.37
N SER A 60 13.90 1.22 -2.12
CA SER A 60 13.80 2.35 -3.07
C SER A 60 13.89 3.70 -2.35
N ILE A 61 13.20 3.84 -1.20
CA ILE A 61 13.30 5.07 -0.39
C ILE A 61 14.75 5.28 0.07
N PHE A 62 15.37 4.24 0.62
CA PHE A 62 16.74 4.31 1.08
C PHE A 62 17.68 4.72 -0.07
N PHE A 63 17.56 4.09 -1.23
CA PHE A 63 18.38 4.39 -2.41
C PHE A 63 18.32 5.86 -2.80
N TRP A 64 17.11 6.43 -2.94
CA TRP A 64 16.96 7.83 -3.34
C TRP A 64 17.38 8.81 -2.23
N ALA A 65 17.13 8.48 -0.98
CA ALA A 65 17.58 9.28 0.14
C ALA A 65 19.12 9.28 0.25
N PHE A 66 19.77 8.14 -0.02
CA PHE A 66 21.23 8.03 -0.12
C PHE A 66 21.77 8.89 -1.28
N VAL A 67 21.19 8.81 -2.47
CA VAL A 67 21.60 9.62 -3.63
C VAL A 67 21.45 11.11 -3.34
N ALA A 68 20.32 11.54 -2.76
CA ALA A 68 20.08 12.93 -2.41
C ALA A 68 21.08 13.44 -1.34
N ALA A 69 21.30 12.65 -0.29
CA ALA A 69 22.26 13.00 0.77
C ALA A 69 23.69 13.07 0.22
N SER A 70 24.07 12.13 -0.69
CA SER A 70 25.36 12.15 -1.38
C SER A 70 25.58 13.44 -2.16
N LEU A 71 24.56 13.87 -2.91
CA LEU A 71 24.63 15.12 -3.69
C LEU A 71 24.80 16.34 -2.79
N VAL A 72 24.00 16.42 -1.69
CA VAL A 72 24.09 17.53 -0.75
C VAL A 72 25.49 17.58 -0.08
N LEU A 73 26.02 16.44 0.32
CA LEU A 73 27.34 16.36 0.97
C LEU A 73 28.47 16.70 0.00
N CYS A 74 28.39 16.27 -1.28
CA CYS A 74 29.36 16.65 -2.29
C CYS A 74 29.37 18.16 -2.54
N ILE A 75 28.21 18.81 -2.61
CA ILE A 75 28.08 20.26 -2.78
C ILE A 75 28.66 20.98 -1.56
N ALA A 76 28.36 20.50 -0.35
CA ALA A 76 28.91 21.07 0.89
C ALA A 76 30.43 20.96 0.95
N GLN A 77 31.01 19.82 0.56
CA GLN A 77 32.45 19.60 0.52
C GLN A 77 33.15 20.48 -0.52
N ALA A 78 32.56 20.68 -1.70
CA ALA A 78 33.09 21.57 -2.73
C ALA A 78 33.27 23.01 -2.26
N ARG A 79 32.51 23.43 -1.24
CA ARG A 79 32.62 24.75 -0.60
C ARG A 79 33.66 24.83 0.54
N MET A 80 34.08 23.67 1.09
CA MET A 80 35.01 23.59 2.21
C MET A 80 36.36 23.03 1.74
N VAL A 81 37.24 23.90 1.27
CA VAL A 81 38.57 23.58 0.70
C VAL A 81 39.46 22.71 1.61
N ALA A 82 39.19 22.62 2.90
CA ALA A 82 39.98 21.85 3.87
C ALA A 82 39.68 20.33 3.90
N TYR A 83 38.68 19.84 3.20
CA TYR A 83 38.17 18.45 3.36
C TYR A 83 38.66 17.46 2.30
N ALA A 84 39.52 17.86 1.37
CA ALA A 84 39.80 17.12 0.13
C ALA A 84 40.41 15.72 0.28
N ARG A 85 41.06 15.36 1.38
CA ARG A 85 41.83 14.10 1.46
C ARG A 85 41.11 12.93 2.15
N ASN A 86 40.17 13.20 3.08
CA ASN A 86 39.38 12.18 3.78
C ASN A 86 37.86 12.38 3.61
N GLY A 87 37.44 13.23 2.69
CA GLY A 87 36.05 13.66 2.58
C GLY A 87 35.09 12.58 2.07
N VAL A 88 35.54 11.70 1.14
CA VAL A 88 34.67 10.72 0.52
C VAL A 88 34.13 9.67 1.50
N PRO A 89 34.92 9.03 2.37
CA PRO A 89 34.40 8.08 3.36
C PRO A 89 33.40 8.72 4.32
N VAL A 90 33.69 9.93 4.78
CA VAL A 90 32.80 10.69 5.69
C VAL A 90 31.48 11.04 4.98
N ALA A 91 31.55 11.48 3.70
CA ALA A 91 30.37 11.79 2.91
C ALA A 91 29.53 10.54 2.63
N VAL A 92 30.13 9.40 2.28
CA VAL A 92 29.41 8.15 2.07
C VAL A 92 28.73 7.69 3.36
N PHE A 93 29.46 7.69 4.48
CA PHE A 93 28.90 7.33 5.79
C PHE A 93 27.74 8.27 6.18
N GLY A 94 27.93 9.59 6.03
CA GLY A 94 26.89 10.59 6.28
C GLY A 94 25.67 10.40 5.38
N ALA A 95 25.87 10.06 4.08
CA ALA A 95 24.77 9.78 3.16
C ALA A 95 24.00 8.52 3.52
N VAL A 96 24.69 7.47 3.96
CA VAL A 96 24.04 6.22 4.43
C VAL A 96 23.23 6.49 5.70
N VAL A 97 23.81 7.15 6.69
CA VAL A 97 23.11 7.50 7.95
C VAL A 97 21.94 8.44 7.66
N GLY A 98 22.13 9.47 6.84
CA GLY A 98 21.09 10.40 6.44
C GLY A 98 19.95 9.71 5.68
N GLY A 99 20.28 8.81 4.75
CA GLY A 99 19.31 8.01 4.00
C GLY A 99 18.48 7.09 4.90
N LEU A 100 19.12 6.38 5.82
CA LEU A 100 18.43 5.53 6.80
C LEU A 100 17.52 6.36 7.73
N THR A 101 18.05 7.45 8.26
CA THR A 101 17.29 8.33 9.15
C THR A 101 16.08 8.93 8.44
N ALA A 102 16.27 9.47 7.24
CA ALA A 102 15.16 10.02 6.43
C ALA A 102 14.11 8.95 6.10
N SER A 103 14.52 7.74 5.75
CA SER A 103 13.62 6.63 5.47
C SER A 103 12.77 6.27 6.69
N VAL A 104 13.38 6.15 7.87
CA VAL A 104 12.67 5.88 9.12
C VAL A 104 11.73 7.02 9.51
N VAL A 105 12.20 8.27 9.47
CA VAL A 105 11.39 9.45 9.82
C VAL A 105 10.19 9.58 8.91
N ILE A 106 10.37 9.48 7.57
CA ILE A 106 9.27 9.55 6.61
C ILE A 106 8.26 8.43 6.88
N SER A 107 8.75 7.20 7.08
CA SER A 107 7.88 6.05 7.36
C SER A 107 7.04 6.25 8.62
N VAL A 108 7.65 6.71 9.71
CA VAL A 108 6.97 6.98 10.98
C VAL A 108 5.94 8.11 10.84
N LEU A 109 6.31 9.21 10.19
CA LEU A 109 5.41 10.35 9.99
C LEU A 109 4.18 9.96 9.15
N VAL A 110 4.39 9.26 8.04
CA VAL A 110 3.28 8.82 7.19
C VAL A 110 2.39 7.82 7.91
N TRP A 111 3.00 6.87 8.65
CA TRP A 111 2.24 5.89 9.43
C TRP A 111 1.41 6.54 10.55
N ARG A 112 1.97 7.55 11.23
CA ARG A 112 1.30 8.23 12.36
C ARG A 112 0.20 9.19 11.94
N TYR A 113 0.41 9.95 10.86
CA TYR A 113 -0.48 11.06 10.48
C TYR A 113 -1.36 10.77 9.27
N GLY A 114 -0.96 9.83 8.41
CA GLY A 114 -1.66 9.56 7.14
C GLY A 114 -3.12 9.15 7.33
N ASN A 115 -3.39 8.21 8.22
CA ASN A 115 -4.73 7.70 8.47
C ASN A 115 -5.66 8.72 9.13
N ALA A 116 -5.13 9.54 10.06
CA ALA A 116 -5.91 10.61 10.69
C ALA A 116 -6.34 11.69 9.69
N ALA A 117 -5.51 11.98 8.69
CA ALA A 117 -5.84 12.93 7.62
C ALA A 117 -6.97 12.40 6.72
N VAL A 118 -6.96 11.09 6.41
CA VAL A 118 -8.03 10.43 5.65
C VAL A 118 -9.34 10.50 6.43
N PHE A 119 -9.36 10.12 7.70
CA PHE A 119 -10.55 10.13 8.54
C PHE A 119 -11.18 11.52 8.62
N ARG A 120 -10.37 12.57 8.87
CA ARG A 120 -10.86 13.96 8.89
C ARG A 120 -11.47 14.42 7.57
N LYS A 121 -10.93 13.96 6.44
CA LYS A 121 -11.42 14.37 5.12
C LYS A 121 -12.85 13.89 4.85
N PHE A 122 -13.19 12.70 5.28
CA PHE A 122 -14.51 12.11 5.00
C PHE A 122 -15.57 12.49 6.04
N ALA A 123 -15.16 13.07 7.19
CA ALA A 123 -16.05 13.49 8.28
C ALA A 123 -17.18 12.47 8.55
N PRO A 124 -16.85 11.18 8.81
CA PRO A 124 -17.85 10.14 8.96
C PRO A 124 -18.66 10.34 10.24
N ARG A 125 -19.93 9.92 10.21
CA ARG A 125 -20.80 9.85 11.38
C ARG A 125 -20.84 8.43 11.97
N SER A 126 -21.30 8.34 13.22
CA SER A 126 -21.63 7.07 13.86
C SER A 126 -22.87 6.43 13.22
N LEU A 127 -23.05 5.13 13.44
CA LEU A 127 -24.21 4.37 12.98
C LEU A 127 -25.50 4.82 13.67
N ASN A 128 -26.60 4.81 12.93
CA ASN A 128 -27.95 4.93 13.45
C ASN A 128 -28.46 3.57 13.94
N GLU A 129 -29.61 3.54 14.65
CA GLU A 129 -30.21 2.30 15.16
C GLU A 129 -30.46 1.25 14.07
N THR A 130 -30.90 1.66 12.89
CA THR A 130 -31.16 0.79 11.73
C THR A 130 -29.87 0.22 11.10
N GLU A 131 -28.72 0.77 11.42
CA GLU A 131 -27.41 0.40 10.87
C GLU A 131 -26.56 -0.41 11.88
N LEU A 132 -27.01 -0.56 13.14
CA LEU A 132 -26.24 -1.22 14.22
C LEU A 132 -25.87 -2.67 13.89
N TRP A 133 -26.64 -3.35 13.06
CA TRP A 133 -26.32 -4.70 12.60
C TRP A 133 -24.97 -4.80 11.86
N LEU A 134 -24.54 -3.71 11.21
CA LEU A 134 -23.22 -3.64 10.56
C LEU A 134 -22.10 -3.73 11.60
N GLN A 135 -22.24 -3.04 12.74
CA GLN A 135 -21.26 -3.14 13.82
C GLN A 135 -21.23 -4.55 14.41
N GLN A 136 -22.41 -5.14 14.66
CA GLN A 136 -22.52 -6.51 15.17
C GLN A 136 -21.86 -7.52 14.23
N TYR A 137 -22.05 -7.36 12.91
CA TYR A 137 -21.42 -8.19 11.91
C TYR A 137 -19.89 -8.06 11.92
N VAL A 138 -19.37 -6.83 12.01
CA VAL A 138 -17.91 -6.57 12.09
C VAL A 138 -17.32 -7.06 13.40
N ASP A 139 -18.04 -6.97 14.51
CA ASP A 139 -17.60 -7.49 15.80
C ASP A 139 -17.48 -9.04 15.76
N LEU A 140 -18.45 -9.74 15.15
CA LEU A 140 -18.39 -11.18 14.90
C LEU A 140 -17.20 -11.57 14.00
N LEU A 141 -16.96 -10.82 12.93
CA LEU A 141 -15.76 -11.02 12.10
C LEU A 141 -14.47 -10.82 12.90
N GLY A 142 -14.46 -9.82 13.80
CA GLY A 142 -13.33 -9.52 14.67
C GLY A 142 -13.01 -10.67 15.60
N GLU A 143 -14.01 -11.27 16.22
CA GLU A 143 -13.87 -12.44 17.09
C GLU A 143 -13.37 -13.65 16.29
N PHE A 144 -13.97 -13.94 15.13
CA PHE A 144 -13.57 -15.07 14.29
C PHE A 144 -12.13 -14.96 13.76
N GLU A 145 -11.73 -13.75 13.36
CA GLU A 145 -10.44 -13.49 12.73
C GLU A 145 -9.35 -13.03 13.72
N ASN A 146 -9.66 -12.96 15.03
CA ASN A 146 -8.78 -12.48 16.10
C ASN A 146 -8.22 -11.07 15.82
N VAL A 147 -9.08 -10.15 15.40
CA VAL A 147 -8.72 -8.77 15.13
C VAL A 147 -9.30 -7.85 16.21
N PRO A 148 -8.53 -6.90 16.76
CA PRO A 148 -9.05 -5.93 17.72
C PRO A 148 -10.24 -5.16 17.16
N ARG A 149 -11.08 -4.62 18.06
CA ARG A 149 -12.31 -3.90 17.71
C ARG A 149 -12.12 -2.92 16.56
N VAL A 150 -12.99 -3.04 15.57
CA VAL A 150 -13.07 -2.19 14.38
C VAL A 150 -14.41 -1.43 14.44
N GLN A 151 -14.37 -0.12 14.24
CA GLN A 151 -15.59 0.70 14.19
C GLN A 151 -16.13 0.78 12.77
N VAL A 152 -17.45 0.71 12.62
CA VAL A 152 -18.12 1.03 11.36
C VAL A 152 -18.65 2.45 11.42
N CYS A 153 -18.40 3.24 10.39
CA CYS A 153 -18.87 4.62 10.30
C CYS A 153 -19.47 4.89 8.91
N ILE A 154 -20.46 5.77 8.86
CA ILE A 154 -21.14 6.13 7.62
C ILE A 154 -20.66 7.49 7.12
N VAL A 155 -20.44 7.57 5.82
CA VAL A 155 -20.14 8.81 5.09
C VAL A 155 -21.41 9.24 4.35
N GLU A 156 -21.89 10.45 4.61
CA GLU A 156 -23.05 11.02 3.94
C GLU A 156 -22.69 11.44 2.51
N SER A 157 -22.66 10.47 1.61
CA SER A 157 -22.38 10.66 0.19
C SER A 157 -23.20 9.68 -0.64
N ASP A 158 -23.67 10.15 -1.79
CA ASP A 158 -24.35 9.32 -2.79
C ASP A 158 -23.37 8.52 -3.66
N ASP A 159 -22.06 8.82 -3.57
CA ASP A 159 -21.02 8.02 -4.19
C ASP A 159 -20.96 6.64 -3.53
N THR A 160 -20.62 5.61 -4.30
CA THR A 160 -20.42 4.26 -3.77
C THR A 160 -19.01 4.12 -3.21
N LEU A 161 -18.87 4.25 -1.88
CA LEU A 161 -17.61 4.19 -1.17
C LEU A 161 -17.65 3.12 -0.08
N ALA A 162 -16.69 2.18 -0.11
CA ALA A 162 -16.28 1.41 1.03
C ALA A 162 -14.77 1.55 1.20
N MET A 163 -14.30 1.66 2.44
CA MET A 163 -12.89 1.92 2.70
C MET A 163 -12.49 1.54 4.12
N ALA A 164 -11.42 0.77 4.22
CA ALA A 164 -10.73 0.51 5.48
C ALA A 164 -9.80 1.68 5.84
N VAL A 165 -9.86 2.16 7.06
CA VAL A 165 -8.97 3.17 7.65
C VAL A 165 -8.25 2.57 8.84
N GLY A 166 -6.93 2.45 8.75
CA GLY A 166 -6.08 1.89 9.78
C GLY A 166 -5.66 2.93 10.84
N GLY A 167 -4.68 2.55 11.65
CA GLY A 167 -4.13 3.41 12.71
C GLY A 167 -4.68 3.08 14.10
N LYS A 168 -4.71 4.08 15.00
CA LYS A 168 -5.13 3.89 16.39
C LYS A 168 -6.62 3.51 16.51
N ASN A 169 -7.46 4.15 15.69
CA ASN A 169 -8.89 3.89 15.62
C ASN A 169 -9.20 3.23 14.28
N ARG A 170 -9.11 1.88 14.24
CA ARG A 170 -9.43 1.10 13.04
C ARG A 170 -10.90 1.25 12.72
N SER A 171 -11.21 1.62 11.48
CA SER A 171 -12.58 1.88 11.06
C SER A 171 -12.83 1.41 9.63
N ILE A 172 -14.06 0.99 9.37
CA ILE A 172 -14.58 0.77 8.02
C ILE A 172 -15.56 1.91 7.73
N LEU A 173 -15.29 2.66 6.67
CA LEU A 173 -16.16 3.73 6.21
C LEU A 173 -17.01 3.22 5.06
N LEU A 174 -18.31 3.36 5.17
CA LEU A 174 -19.29 2.99 4.14
C LEU A 174 -20.12 4.23 3.79
N SER A 175 -20.39 4.45 2.51
CA SER A 175 -21.25 5.56 2.09
C SER A 175 -22.71 5.16 2.07
N ARG A 176 -23.61 6.17 2.20
CA ARG A 176 -25.05 5.97 2.03
C ARG A 176 -25.37 5.37 0.66
N GLY A 177 -24.79 5.90 -0.42
CA GLY A 177 -25.02 5.38 -1.77
C GLY A 177 -24.58 3.93 -1.97
N LEU A 178 -23.62 3.43 -1.17
CA LEU A 178 -23.25 2.01 -1.16
C LEU A 178 -24.33 1.15 -0.48
N LEU A 179 -24.84 1.60 0.68
CA LEU A 179 -25.89 0.91 1.43
C LEU A 179 -27.18 0.78 0.62
N GLU A 180 -27.51 1.79 -0.18
CA GLU A 180 -28.68 1.79 -1.06
C GLU A 180 -28.52 0.91 -2.31
N LEU A 181 -27.28 0.70 -2.78
CA LEU A 181 -26.99 -0.06 -4.00
C LEU A 181 -26.95 -1.56 -3.77
N LEU A 182 -26.34 -1.98 -2.65
CA LEU A 182 -25.99 -3.37 -2.43
C LEU A 182 -27.04 -4.10 -1.60
N GLU A 183 -27.32 -5.35 -1.97
CA GLU A 183 -28.10 -6.26 -1.15
C GLU A 183 -27.27 -6.71 0.09
N LYS A 184 -27.98 -7.26 1.09
CA LYS A 184 -27.36 -7.62 2.36
C LYS A 184 -26.14 -8.53 2.19
N ASP A 185 -26.25 -9.60 1.40
CA ASP A 185 -25.14 -10.57 1.19
C ASP A 185 -23.94 -9.94 0.45
N GLU A 186 -24.24 -9.03 -0.46
CA GLU A 186 -23.22 -8.26 -1.18
C GLU A 186 -22.50 -7.28 -0.24
N LEU A 187 -23.27 -6.59 0.60
CA LEU A 187 -22.74 -5.65 1.58
C LEU A 187 -21.91 -6.36 2.65
N ASP A 188 -22.38 -7.50 3.18
CA ASP A 188 -21.63 -8.36 4.09
C ASP A 188 -20.27 -8.75 3.49
N SER A 189 -20.27 -9.14 2.20
CA SER A 189 -19.05 -9.54 1.50
C SER A 189 -18.08 -8.37 1.25
N VAL A 190 -18.60 -7.18 0.96
CA VAL A 190 -17.80 -5.95 0.83
C VAL A 190 -17.21 -5.52 2.18
N VAL A 191 -18.00 -5.59 3.26
CA VAL A 191 -17.53 -5.28 4.60
C VAL A 191 -16.43 -6.26 5.02
N ALA A 192 -16.59 -7.56 4.74
CA ALA A 192 -15.56 -8.55 5.02
C ALA A 192 -14.28 -8.30 4.19
N HIS A 193 -14.40 -7.90 2.93
CA HIS A 193 -13.25 -7.50 2.10
C HIS A 193 -12.48 -6.33 2.74
N GLU A 194 -13.17 -5.26 3.15
CA GLU A 194 -12.54 -4.12 3.83
C GLU A 194 -11.96 -4.51 5.19
N PHE A 195 -12.61 -5.42 5.90
CA PHE A 195 -12.10 -5.96 7.15
C PHE A 195 -10.77 -6.71 6.97
N MET A 196 -10.60 -7.47 5.88
CA MET A 196 -9.32 -8.13 5.58
C MET A 196 -8.19 -7.14 5.33
N HIS A 197 -8.45 -5.97 4.77
CA HIS A 197 -7.46 -4.90 4.65
C HIS A 197 -6.98 -4.40 6.03
N LEU A 198 -7.87 -4.32 7.04
CA LEU A 198 -7.48 -3.96 8.41
C LEU A 198 -6.70 -5.07 9.09
N LYS A 199 -7.10 -6.33 8.91
CA LYS A 199 -6.39 -7.50 9.44
C LYS A 199 -4.95 -7.57 8.96
N HIS A 200 -4.69 -7.22 7.70
CA HIS A 200 -3.38 -7.28 7.07
C HIS A 200 -2.60 -5.96 7.09
N HIS A 201 -3.08 -4.94 7.80
CA HIS A 201 -2.48 -3.59 7.83
C HIS A 201 -2.36 -2.93 6.45
N ASP A 202 -3.24 -3.28 5.52
CA ASP A 202 -3.21 -2.77 4.16
C ASP A 202 -3.63 -1.31 4.06
N ALA A 203 -4.51 -0.86 4.95
CA ALA A 203 -4.97 0.52 4.98
C ALA A 203 -3.82 1.50 5.23
N GLU A 204 -2.95 1.19 6.19
CA GLU A 204 -1.76 1.96 6.49
C GLU A 204 -0.79 1.97 5.30
N PHE A 205 -0.62 0.81 4.67
CA PHE A 205 0.24 0.69 3.50
C PHE A 205 -0.31 1.46 2.29
N LYS A 206 -1.62 1.44 2.05
CA LYS A 206 -2.26 2.23 0.97
C LYS A 206 -1.95 3.73 1.11
N VAL A 207 -2.00 4.26 2.33
CA VAL A 207 -1.65 5.66 2.59
C VAL A 207 -0.15 5.89 2.41
N PHE A 208 0.68 5.02 2.98
CA PHE A 208 2.13 5.08 2.89
C PHE A 208 2.63 5.08 1.43
N SER A 209 2.22 4.09 0.64
CA SER A 209 2.62 3.98 -0.77
C SER A 209 2.18 5.18 -1.60
N ARG A 210 1.00 5.74 -1.30
CA ARG A 210 0.48 6.91 -1.99
C ARG A 210 1.29 8.17 -1.72
N VAL A 211 1.67 8.42 -0.48
CA VAL A 211 2.53 9.55 -0.13
C VAL A 211 3.87 9.39 -0.82
N LEU A 212 4.45 8.19 -0.73
CA LEU A 212 5.74 7.91 -1.36
C LEU A 212 5.72 8.03 -2.89
N SER A 213 4.70 7.50 -3.56
CA SER A 213 4.61 7.63 -5.01
C SER A 213 4.46 9.08 -5.50
N ARG A 214 4.04 9.99 -4.61
CA ARG A 214 4.05 11.44 -4.90
C ARG A 214 5.41 12.07 -4.65
N ILE A 215 6.09 11.69 -3.58
CA ILE A 215 7.44 12.18 -3.26
C ILE A 215 8.45 11.66 -4.29
N LEU A 216 8.37 10.37 -4.60
CA LEU A 216 9.23 9.67 -5.55
C LEU A 216 8.60 9.57 -6.94
N PHE A 217 7.96 10.65 -7.41
CA PHE A 217 7.27 10.65 -8.71
C PHE A 217 8.19 10.34 -9.90
N PHE A 218 9.48 10.57 -9.74
CA PHE A 218 10.54 10.31 -10.72
C PHE A 218 11.12 8.88 -10.64
N ASP A 219 10.83 8.13 -9.56
CA ASP A 219 11.37 6.79 -9.36
C ASP A 219 10.64 5.75 -10.23
N PRO A 220 11.32 5.12 -11.20
CA PRO A 220 10.70 4.11 -12.04
C PRO A 220 10.28 2.87 -11.25
N PHE A 221 10.99 2.51 -10.17
CA PHE A 221 10.68 1.34 -9.36
C PHE A 221 9.35 1.53 -8.64
N SER A 222 9.11 2.68 -8.02
CA SER A 222 7.84 2.97 -7.36
C SER A 222 6.65 2.95 -8.33
N LYS A 223 6.84 3.36 -9.58
CA LYS A 223 5.79 3.33 -10.61
C LYS A 223 5.36 1.92 -11.02
N PHE A 224 6.27 0.95 -10.98
CA PHE A 224 5.97 -0.45 -11.30
C PHE A 224 5.51 -1.23 -10.07
N PHE A 225 6.18 -1.03 -8.92
CA PHE A 225 5.90 -1.79 -7.71
C PHE A 225 4.60 -1.36 -7.03
N ASP A 226 4.32 -0.07 -6.95
CA ASP A 226 3.12 0.42 -6.29
C ASP A 226 1.82 -0.22 -6.85
N PRO A 227 1.59 -0.22 -8.16
CA PRO A 227 0.43 -0.91 -8.72
C PRO A 227 0.45 -2.43 -8.47
N ALA A 228 1.62 -3.07 -8.54
CA ALA A 228 1.73 -4.51 -8.33
C ALA A 228 1.37 -4.89 -6.88
N VAL A 229 1.89 -4.15 -5.89
CA VAL A 229 1.57 -4.37 -4.46
C VAL A 229 0.08 -4.21 -4.21
N HIS A 230 -0.53 -3.15 -4.75
CA HIS A 230 -1.95 -2.91 -4.55
C HIS A 230 -2.81 -4.01 -5.17
N ARG A 231 -2.49 -4.47 -6.39
CA ARG A 231 -3.23 -5.57 -7.02
C ARG A 231 -3.16 -6.87 -6.22
N GLU A 232 -1.98 -7.24 -5.72
CA GLU A 232 -1.82 -8.45 -4.90
C GLU A 232 -2.63 -8.37 -3.61
N ARG A 233 -2.69 -7.20 -2.98
CA ARG A 233 -3.49 -6.99 -1.77
C ARG A 233 -4.99 -7.07 -2.03
N GLU A 234 -5.48 -6.54 -3.16
CA GLU A 234 -6.87 -6.68 -3.57
C GLU A 234 -7.24 -8.16 -3.79
N TYR A 235 -6.40 -8.93 -4.49
CA TYR A 235 -6.63 -10.37 -4.67
C TYR A 235 -6.64 -11.15 -3.36
N LEU A 236 -5.74 -10.81 -2.44
CA LEU A 236 -5.70 -11.43 -1.12
C LEU A 236 -6.95 -11.11 -0.30
N ALA A 237 -7.40 -9.85 -0.32
CA ALA A 237 -8.60 -9.42 0.37
C ALA A 237 -9.87 -10.07 -0.23
N ASP A 238 -9.95 -10.22 -1.56
CA ASP A 238 -11.02 -10.94 -2.24
C ASP A 238 -11.07 -12.40 -1.81
N GLU A 239 -9.94 -13.10 -1.84
CA GLU A 239 -9.88 -14.51 -1.45
C GLU A 239 -10.26 -14.71 0.01
N MET A 240 -9.68 -13.92 0.91
CA MET A 240 -9.91 -14.09 2.34
C MET A 240 -11.31 -13.64 2.75
N GLY A 241 -11.81 -12.53 2.22
CA GLY A 241 -13.17 -12.06 2.46
C GLY A 241 -14.20 -13.06 1.92
N GLY A 242 -13.99 -13.59 0.72
CA GLY A 242 -14.84 -14.63 0.15
C GLY A 242 -14.86 -15.94 0.95
N ARG A 243 -13.70 -16.35 1.52
CA ARG A 243 -13.61 -17.53 2.40
C ARG A 243 -14.26 -17.28 3.76
N SER A 244 -14.03 -16.13 4.37
CA SER A 244 -14.55 -15.79 5.70
C SER A 244 -16.08 -15.68 5.70
N THR A 245 -16.66 -15.14 4.65
CA THR A 245 -18.14 -15.06 4.51
C THR A 245 -18.78 -16.32 3.97
N GLY A 246 -18.04 -17.19 3.31
CA GLY A 246 -18.60 -18.30 2.53
C GLY A 246 -19.37 -17.85 1.26
N LYS A 247 -19.33 -16.55 0.93
CA LYS A 247 -20.16 -15.94 -0.13
C LYS A 247 -19.32 -15.25 -1.22
N PRO A 248 -18.33 -15.91 -1.88
CA PRO A 248 -17.49 -15.27 -2.89
C PRO A 248 -18.29 -14.77 -4.10
N VAL A 249 -19.41 -15.42 -4.43
CA VAL A 249 -20.30 -14.98 -5.52
C VAL A 249 -20.98 -13.64 -5.21
N ALA A 250 -21.36 -13.41 -3.95
CA ALA A 250 -21.95 -12.13 -3.54
C ALA A 250 -20.94 -10.98 -3.67
N LEU A 251 -19.66 -11.22 -3.32
CA LEU A 251 -18.60 -10.24 -3.55
C LEU A 251 -18.39 -9.97 -5.05
N ALA A 252 -18.42 -11.02 -5.89
CA ALA A 252 -18.33 -10.87 -7.34
C ALA A 252 -19.48 -10.03 -7.92
N SER A 253 -20.71 -10.26 -7.45
CA SER A 253 -21.90 -9.48 -7.83
C SER A 253 -21.76 -8.02 -7.40
N ALA A 254 -21.34 -7.76 -6.15
CA ALA A 254 -21.08 -6.40 -5.65
C ALA A 254 -20.05 -5.67 -6.53
N LEU A 255 -18.93 -6.31 -6.88
CA LEU A 255 -17.92 -5.72 -7.76
C LEU A 255 -18.47 -5.34 -9.14
N LEU A 256 -19.36 -6.16 -9.71
CA LEU A 256 -20.00 -5.85 -11.01
C LEU A 256 -20.95 -4.65 -10.87
N LYS A 257 -21.80 -4.61 -9.84
CA LYS A 257 -22.70 -3.48 -9.57
C LYS A 257 -21.93 -2.17 -9.36
N LEU A 258 -20.82 -2.22 -8.61
CA LEU A 258 -19.94 -1.07 -8.39
C LEU A 258 -19.24 -0.60 -9.66
N ALA A 259 -18.89 -1.52 -10.56
CA ALA A 259 -18.26 -1.20 -11.84
C ALA A 259 -19.20 -0.54 -12.84
N ASP A 260 -20.46 -0.92 -12.82
CA ASP A 260 -21.48 -0.38 -13.75
C ASP A 260 -21.88 1.06 -13.39
N ARG A 261 -21.84 1.42 -12.13
CA ARG A 261 -21.95 2.83 -11.69
C ARG A 261 -20.69 3.61 -12.09
N ARG A 262 -20.71 4.18 -13.31
CA ARG A 262 -19.61 4.90 -13.99
C ARG A 262 -19.18 6.21 -13.33
N VAL A 263 -19.50 6.49 -12.10
CA VAL A 263 -19.05 7.71 -11.41
C VAL A 263 -17.72 7.38 -10.74
N PRO A 264 -16.58 7.85 -11.30
CA PRO A 264 -15.34 7.76 -10.55
C PRO A 264 -15.55 8.57 -9.27
N PRO A 265 -15.28 7.99 -8.08
CA PRO A 265 -15.44 8.73 -6.84
C PRO A 265 -14.61 10.01 -6.95
N LYS A 266 -15.26 11.18 -6.81
CA LYS A 266 -14.58 12.50 -6.82
C LYS A 266 -13.52 12.60 -5.71
N SER A 267 -13.54 11.68 -4.77
CA SER A 267 -12.52 11.52 -3.76
C SER A 267 -11.25 10.92 -4.39
N ALA A 268 -10.38 11.78 -4.87
CA ALA A 268 -9.11 11.48 -5.55
C ALA A 268 -8.08 10.64 -4.74
N TRP A 269 -8.49 9.99 -3.66
CA TRP A 269 -7.60 9.21 -2.80
C TRP A 269 -7.48 7.74 -3.24
N GLY A 270 -8.32 7.26 -4.20
CA GLY A 270 -8.24 5.90 -4.75
C GLY A 270 -8.18 4.82 -3.65
N LEU A 271 -8.96 5.00 -2.59
CA LEU A 271 -9.09 4.06 -1.48
C LEU A 271 -10.40 3.27 -1.62
N SER A 272 -11.08 3.42 -2.76
CA SER A 272 -12.31 2.71 -3.11
C SER A 272 -11.99 1.27 -3.54
N ILE A 273 -12.94 0.36 -3.39
CA ILE A 273 -12.87 -1.04 -3.84
C ILE A 273 -12.67 -1.14 -5.37
N VAL A 274 -13.21 -0.17 -6.11
CA VAL A 274 -13.16 -0.12 -7.57
C VAL A 274 -12.43 1.14 -8.00
N GLY A 275 -11.27 0.97 -8.64
CA GLY A 275 -10.48 2.06 -9.21
C GLY A 275 -10.75 2.28 -10.70
N SER A 276 -10.62 3.53 -11.15
CA SER A 276 -10.88 3.93 -12.54
C SER A 276 -9.69 3.69 -13.51
N GLY A 277 -8.58 3.15 -13.01
CA GLY A 277 -7.36 2.99 -13.82
C GLY A 277 -7.42 1.77 -14.74
N ARG A 278 -7.00 1.93 -16.01
CA ARG A 278 -6.78 0.83 -16.97
C ARG A 278 -5.29 0.68 -17.26
N GLY A 279 -4.82 -0.58 -17.43
CA GLY A 279 -3.45 -0.88 -17.80
C GLY A 279 -2.54 -1.33 -16.67
N ILE A 280 -1.26 -1.60 -17.01
CA ILE A 280 -0.24 -2.15 -16.09
C ILE A 280 0.09 -1.24 -14.91
N PHE A 281 -0.15 0.07 -15.05
CA PHE A 281 0.06 1.07 -14.00
C PHE A 281 -1.18 1.30 -13.12
N SER A 282 -2.27 0.56 -13.34
CA SER A 282 -3.44 0.62 -12.48
C SER A 282 -3.16 -0.05 -11.14
N ARG A 283 -3.49 0.63 -10.04
CA ARG A 283 -3.42 0.08 -8.68
C ARG A 283 -4.47 -0.97 -8.41
N TYR A 284 -5.53 -0.99 -9.19
CA TYR A 284 -6.62 -1.95 -9.04
C TYR A 284 -6.54 -2.99 -10.13
N PRO A 285 -6.73 -4.29 -9.77
CA PRO A 285 -6.81 -5.34 -10.78
C PRO A 285 -8.06 -5.13 -11.65
N PRO A 286 -8.05 -5.64 -12.88
CA PRO A 286 -9.24 -5.64 -13.71
C PRO A 286 -10.39 -6.36 -13.00
N ILE A 287 -11.58 -5.74 -12.94
CA ILE A 287 -12.74 -6.32 -12.26
C ILE A 287 -13.09 -7.68 -12.81
N ARG A 288 -13.01 -7.86 -14.13
CA ARG A 288 -13.25 -9.16 -14.78
C ARG A 288 -12.35 -10.25 -14.18
N GLU A 289 -11.08 -9.97 -13.92
CA GLU A 289 -10.15 -10.94 -13.33
C GLU A 289 -10.49 -11.23 -11.86
N ARG A 290 -10.85 -10.21 -11.07
CA ARG A 290 -11.32 -10.39 -9.68
C ARG A 290 -12.56 -11.28 -9.63
N VAL A 291 -13.55 -10.99 -10.48
CA VAL A 291 -14.78 -11.77 -10.58
C VAL A 291 -14.50 -13.23 -10.97
N GLN A 292 -13.65 -13.47 -11.98
CA GLN A 292 -13.28 -14.84 -12.38
C GLN A 292 -12.62 -15.62 -11.23
N ARG A 293 -11.71 -14.98 -10.47
CA ARG A 293 -11.06 -15.60 -9.31
C ARG A 293 -12.05 -15.93 -8.20
N LEU A 294 -13.02 -15.06 -7.94
CA LEU A 294 -14.07 -15.28 -6.94
C LEU A 294 -15.03 -16.41 -7.33
N LEU A 295 -15.39 -16.51 -8.61
CA LEU A 295 -16.20 -17.62 -9.12
C LEU A 295 -15.45 -18.96 -9.00
N LEU A 296 -14.17 -18.99 -9.40
CA LEU A 296 -13.32 -20.16 -9.21
C LEU A 296 -13.18 -20.55 -7.73
N LEU A 297 -13.02 -19.57 -6.83
CA LEU A 297 -13.00 -19.80 -5.40
C LEU A 297 -14.31 -20.44 -4.91
N SER A 298 -15.47 -19.98 -5.41
CA SER A 298 -16.77 -20.56 -5.09
C SER A 298 -16.85 -22.04 -5.50
N ASP A 299 -16.37 -22.38 -6.70
CA ASP A 299 -16.37 -23.74 -7.17
C ASP A 299 -15.44 -24.64 -6.33
N LEU A 300 -14.25 -24.15 -6.00
CA LEU A 300 -13.31 -24.87 -5.13
C LEU A 300 -13.89 -25.10 -3.71
N MET A 301 -14.60 -24.13 -3.15
CA MET A 301 -15.22 -24.26 -1.84
C MET A 301 -16.36 -25.28 -1.83
N ARG A 302 -17.09 -25.44 -2.95
CA ARG A 302 -18.11 -26.47 -3.11
C ARG A 302 -17.52 -27.87 -3.22
N LEU A 303 -16.36 -28.01 -3.87
CA LEU A 303 -15.67 -29.28 -4.08
C LEU A 303 -14.91 -29.76 -2.83
N THR A 304 -14.55 -28.86 -1.93
CA THR A 304 -13.90 -29.16 -0.66
C THR A 304 -14.86 -28.88 0.50
N PRO A 305 -15.83 -29.77 0.80
CA PRO A 305 -16.69 -29.59 1.96
C PRO A 305 -15.79 -29.56 3.22
N VAL A 306 -15.95 -28.53 4.02
CA VAL A 306 -15.29 -28.40 5.32
C VAL A 306 -15.56 -29.72 6.06
N LYS A 307 -14.51 -30.50 6.33
CA LYS A 307 -14.61 -31.63 7.26
C LYS A 307 -15.08 -31.01 8.57
N SER A 308 -16.36 -31.17 8.87
CA SER A 308 -16.90 -30.83 10.19
C SER A 308 -16.09 -31.66 11.19
N GLY A 309 -15.20 -31.02 11.94
CA GLY A 309 -14.47 -31.61 13.01
C GLY A 309 -15.50 -32.18 14.00
N LYS A 310 -15.64 -33.50 13.99
CA LYS A 310 -16.30 -34.23 15.06
C LYS A 310 -15.39 -34.20 16.28
N SER A 311 -16.01 -33.85 17.35
CA SER A 311 -15.73 -34.05 18.77
C SER A 311 -14.96 -32.95 19.44
#